data_69b8630da2653590f1a827b272589486
#
_entry.id   69b8630da2653590f1a827b272589486
#
_cell.length_a   1.000
_cell.length_b   1.000
_cell.length_c   1.000
_cell.angle_alpha   90.00
_cell.angle_beta   90.00
_cell.angle_gamma   90.00
#
_symmetry.space_group_name_H-M   'P 1'
#
loop_
_entity.id
_entity.type
_entity.pdbx_description
1 polymer ?
#
loop_
_entity_poly.entity_id
_entity_poly.type
_entity_poly.pdbx_seq_one_letter_code
_entity_poly.pdbx_strand_id
1 'polypeptide(L)'
;LLAGLLIALATFLVYSNTFHATFHFDDTGSILEDYTLRNLSNLPLILQGNRGIPMATFAINYAVGGLNVAGYHIVNLAIHTTNGILVYFLVFLTLIRIDSLKDRAKRIAVYTSLLFAVHPIQTQAVTYIVQRMEILASMFMLTGLLLLIKGAEASKIYARVLLYGAVAVSYLLGFCSKEMAITLPAIIFLYDYCFLAKGDMKKITA
;
A
#
# COMPACT_ATOMS: atom_id res chain seq x y z
N LEU A 1 9.60 15.36 -5.84
CA LEU A 1 8.98 16.14 -4.78
C LEU A 1 7.61 16.69 -5.22
N LEU A 2 7.53 17.45 -6.34
CA LEU A 2 6.29 18.10 -6.80
C LEU A 2 5.14 17.08 -7.03
N ALA A 3 5.39 15.94 -7.66
CA ALA A 3 4.37 14.93 -7.89
C ALA A 3 3.77 14.41 -6.58
N GLY A 4 4.61 14.13 -5.57
CA GLY A 4 4.15 13.69 -4.24
C GLY A 4 3.29 14.74 -3.54
N LEU A 5 3.67 16.02 -3.63
CA LEU A 5 2.88 17.12 -3.08
C LEU A 5 1.53 17.27 -3.77
N LEU A 6 1.48 17.13 -5.11
CA LEU A 6 0.22 17.18 -5.87
C LEU A 6 -0.70 16.02 -5.50
N ILE A 7 -0.17 14.81 -5.36
CA ILE A 7 -0.95 13.63 -4.95
C ILE A 7 -1.50 13.85 -3.53
N ALA A 8 -0.66 14.28 -2.58
CA ALA A 8 -1.07 14.54 -1.21
C ALA A 8 -2.15 15.62 -1.12
N LEU A 9 -1.99 16.72 -1.84
CA LEU A 9 -2.97 17.79 -1.88
C LEU A 9 -4.30 17.32 -2.49
N ALA A 10 -4.25 16.63 -3.63
CA ALA A 10 -5.45 16.10 -4.30
C ALA A 10 -6.20 15.11 -3.39
N THR A 11 -5.48 14.17 -2.77
CA THR A 11 -6.05 13.21 -1.84
C THR A 11 -6.69 13.91 -0.64
N PHE A 12 -5.99 14.86 -0.04
CA PHE A 12 -6.52 15.64 1.08
C PHE A 12 -7.80 16.39 0.70
N LEU A 13 -7.81 17.10 -0.43
CA LEU A 13 -8.99 17.86 -0.87
C LEU A 13 -10.22 16.99 -1.10
N VAL A 14 -10.03 15.81 -1.74
CA VAL A 14 -11.14 14.90 -2.06
C VAL A 14 -11.71 14.23 -0.81
N TYR A 15 -10.85 13.85 0.15
CA TYR A 15 -11.27 13.08 1.34
C TYR A 15 -11.34 13.91 2.64
N SER A 16 -11.16 15.23 2.58
CA SER A 16 -11.19 16.10 3.77
C SER A 16 -12.53 16.09 4.52
N ASN A 17 -13.62 15.77 3.83
CA ASN A 17 -14.95 15.68 4.43
C ASN A 17 -15.14 14.40 5.29
N THR A 18 -14.23 13.44 5.23
CA THR A 18 -14.37 12.16 5.96
C THR A 18 -13.97 12.24 7.43
N PHE A 19 -13.23 13.27 7.84
CA PHE A 19 -12.67 13.35 9.20
C PHE A 19 -13.71 13.36 10.34
N HIS A 20 -14.97 13.64 10.02
CA HIS A 20 -16.09 13.62 10.97
C HIS A 20 -17.03 12.42 10.76
N ALA A 21 -16.73 11.55 9.80
CA ALA A 21 -17.52 10.34 9.57
C ALA A 21 -17.37 9.37 10.75
N THR A 22 -18.49 8.85 11.24
CA THR A 22 -18.53 7.97 12.41
C THR A 22 -18.16 6.53 12.04
N PHE A 23 -17.83 5.72 13.03
CA PHE A 23 -17.73 4.26 12.86
C PHE A 23 -19.06 3.66 12.39
N HIS A 24 -19.00 2.67 11.49
CA HIS A 24 -20.18 2.00 10.97
C HIS A 24 -19.86 0.56 10.53
N PHE A 25 -20.91 -0.26 10.42
CA PHE A 25 -20.81 -1.67 10.01
C PHE A 25 -19.74 -2.45 10.77
N ASP A 26 -18.77 -3.04 10.07
CA ASP A 26 -17.73 -3.90 10.66
C ASP A 26 -16.74 -3.13 11.56
N ASP A 27 -16.73 -1.79 11.52
CA ASP A 27 -15.96 -1.00 12.49
C ASP A 27 -16.42 -1.27 13.93
N THR A 28 -17.71 -1.56 14.11
CA THR A 28 -18.27 -1.87 15.44
C THR A 28 -17.61 -3.11 16.03
N GLY A 29 -17.68 -4.23 15.36
CA GLY A 29 -17.09 -5.49 15.84
C GLY A 29 -15.57 -5.47 15.86
N SER A 30 -14.94 -4.84 14.84
CA SER A 30 -13.49 -4.89 14.69
C SER A 30 -12.73 -3.85 15.51
N ILE A 31 -13.38 -2.74 15.92
CA ILE A 31 -12.71 -1.61 16.59
C ILE A 31 -13.41 -1.26 17.90
N LEU A 32 -14.76 -1.05 17.87
CA LEU A 32 -15.48 -0.57 19.03
C LEU A 32 -15.65 -1.65 20.12
N GLU A 33 -15.91 -2.88 19.72
CA GLU A 33 -16.15 -4.02 20.62
C GLU A 33 -14.90 -4.87 20.87
N ASP A 34 -13.82 -4.65 20.10
CA ASP A 34 -12.55 -5.34 20.34
C ASP A 34 -11.75 -4.65 21.46
N TYR A 35 -11.98 -5.08 22.69
CA TYR A 35 -11.29 -4.55 23.87
C TYR A 35 -9.79 -4.90 23.89
N THR A 36 -9.31 -5.83 23.07
CA THR A 36 -7.87 -6.15 23.00
C THR A 36 -7.06 -4.95 22.48
N LEU A 37 -7.67 -4.11 21.64
CA LEU A 37 -7.06 -2.90 21.09
C LEU A 37 -6.83 -1.79 22.13
N ARG A 38 -7.44 -1.90 23.33
CA ARG A 38 -7.39 -0.85 24.35
C ARG A 38 -6.06 -0.80 25.11
N ASN A 39 -5.23 -1.82 24.98
CA ASN A 39 -3.95 -1.89 25.68
C ASN A 39 -2.84 -2.37 24.74
N LEU A 40 -1.80 -1.55 24.56
CA LEU A 40 -0.65 -1.89 23.71
C LEU A 40 0.14 -3.11 24.21
N SER A 41 0.00 -3.51 25.48
CA SER A 41 0.59 -4.77 25.96
C SER A 41 0.05 -6.01 25.24
N ASN A 42 -1.12 -5.90 24.60
CA ASN A 42 -1.73 -6.95 23.80
C ASN A 42 -1.17 -7.06 22.37
N LEU A 43 -0.25 -6.17 21.95
CA LEU A 43 0.32 -6.20 20.60
C LEU A 43 0.85 -7.58 20.16
N PRO A 44 1.58 -8.36 21.01
CA PRO A 44 2.02 -9.70 20.63
C PRO A 44 0.86 -10.65 20.31
N LEU A 45 -0.25 -10.55 21.04
CA LEU A 45 -1.46 -11.33 20.79
C LEU A 45 -2.17 -10.88 19.54
N ILE A 46 -2.32 -9.57 19.33
CA ILE A 46 -2.95 -8.96 18.18
C ILE A 46 -2.22 -9.37 16.89
N LEU A 47 -0.87 -9.34 16.89
CA LEU A 47 -0.05 -9.69 15.73
C LEU A 47 -0.11 -11.18 15.34
N GLN A 48 -0.50 -12.07 16.29
CA GLN A 48 -0.71 -13.50 16.03
C GLN A 48 -2.10 -13.78 15.44
N GLY A 49 -3.02 -12.83 15.51
CA GLY A 49 -4.37 -12.96 14.98
C GLY A 49 -4.43 -12.80 13.47
N ASN A 50 -5.57 -13.14 12.89
CA ASN A 50 -5.88 -12.81 11.51
C ASN A 50 -5.86 -11.29 11.33
N ARG A 51 -5.19 -10.83 10.24
CA ARG A 51 -5.06 -9.39 9.93
C ARG A 51 -4.37 -8.60 11.05
N GLY A 52 -3.34 -9.21 11.69
CA GLY A 52 -2.67 -8.64 12.83
C GLY A 52 -2.05 -7.25 12.59
N ILE A 53 -1.58 -6.96 11.36
CA ILE A 53 -0.99 -5.66 11.01
C ILE A 53 -1.99 -4.51 11.09
N PRO A 54 -3.16 -4.54 10.40
CA PRO A 54 -4.19 -3.51 10.57
C PRO A 54 -4.66 -3.36 12.01
N MET A 55 -4.91 -4.48 12.70
CA MET A 55 -5.37 -4.47 14.11
C MET A 55 -4.34 -3.80 15.02
N ALA A 56 -3.05 -4.06 14.83
CA ALA A 56 -1.98 -3.37 15.56
C ALA A 56 -1.99 -1.86 15.29
N THR A 57 -2.26 -1.43 14.04
CA THR A 57 -2.39 0.01 13.73
C THR A 57 -3.61 0.64 14.37
N PHE A 58 -4.72 -0.10 14.57
CA PHE A 58 -5.88 0.38 15.32
C PHE A 58 -5.59 0.49 16.80
N ALA A 59 -4.86 -0.46 17.38
CA ALA A 59 -4.42 -0.37 18.79
C ALA A 59 -3.53 0.87 19.02
N ILE A 60 -2.63 1.18 18.08
CA ILE A 60 -1.82 2.41 18.13
C ILE A 60 -2.71 3.65 18.00
N ASN A 61 -3.67 3.67 17.08
CA ASN A 61 -4.63 4.78 16.96
C ASN A 61 -5.39 5.00 18.28
N TYR A 62 -5.87 3.90 18.89
CA TYR A 62 -6.56 3.99 20.17
C TYR A 62 -5.67 4.54 21.29
N ALA A 63 -4.42 4.10 21.38
CA ALA A 63 -3.47 4.58 22.38
C ALA A 63 -3.17 6.09 22.26
N VAL A 64 -3.22 6.64 21.03
CA VAL A 64 -2.96 8.06 20.77
C VAL A 64 -4.18 8.94 20.99
N GLY A 65 -5.37 8.50 20.56
CA GLY A 65 -6.56 9.35 20.50
C GLY A 65 -7.86 8.70 20.97
N GLY A 66 -7.80 7.50 21.59
CA GLY A 66 -8.99 6.75 21.98
C GLY A 66 -9.88 6.44 20.76
N LEU A 67 -11.16 6.70 20.88
CA LEU A 67 -12.14 6.51 19.79
C LEU A 67 -12.39 7.79 18.96
N ASN A 68 -11.46 8.74 18.95
CA ASN A 68 -11.60 9.91 18.09
C ASN A 68 -11.44 9.49 16.62
N VAL A 69 -12.54 9.50 15.87
CA VAL A 69 -12.63 9.05 14.48
C VAL A 69 -11.64 9.77 13.55
N ALA A 70 -11.38 11.06 13.79
CA ALA A 70 -10.47 11.85 12.97
C ALA A 70 -9.06 11.24 12.88
N GLY A 71 -8.54 10.70 13.99
CA GLY A 71 -7.25 10.02 14.02
C GLY A 71 -7.20 8.78 13.12
N TYR A 72 -8.29 8.02 13.05
CA TYR A 72 -8.38 6.84 12.19
C TYR A 72 -8.43 7.22 10.71
N HIS A 73 -9.20 8.25 10.36
CA HIS A 73 -9.28 8.75 8.98
C HIS A 73 -7.96 9.37 8.52
N ILE A 74 -7.25 10.11 9.38
CA ILE A 74 -5.92 10.66 9.07
C ILE A 74 -4.94 9.53 8.68
N VAL A 75 -4.93 8.44 9.43
CA VAL A 75 -4.04 7.30 9.12
C VAL A 75 -4.43 6.63 7.81
N ASN A 76 -5.74 6.38 7.58
CA ASN A 76 -6.20 5.82 6.32
C ASN A 76 -5.81 6.70 5.12
N LEU A 77 -6.03 8.02 5.25
CA LEU A 77 -5.67 8.98 4.21
C LEU A 77 -4.16 9.02 3.94
N ALA A 78 -3.34 8.95 4.99
CA ALA A 78 -1.88 8.90 4.87
C ALA A 78 -1.42 7.64 4.12
N ILE A 79 -1.98 6.47 4.44
CA ILE A 79 -1.69 5.21 3.75
C ILE A 79 -2.13 5.29 2.29
N HIS A 80 -3.33 5.80 2.00
CA HIS A 80 -3.82 5.94 0.63
C HIS A 80 -2.98 6.93 -0.19
N THR A 81 -2.58 8.04 0.40
CA THR A 81 -1.64 9.00 -0.23
C THR A 81 -0.31 8.31 -0.56
N THR A 82 0.20 7.50 0.36
CA THR A 82 1.41 6.69 0.13
C THR A 82 1.21 5.73 -1.04
N ASN A 83 0.06 5.06 -1.13
CA ASN A 83 -0.29 4.21 -2.27
C ASN A 83 -0.27 4.98 -3.60
N GLY A 84 -0.82 6.19 -3.63
CA GLY A 84 -0.76 7.06 -4.82
C GLY A 84 0.69 7.38 -5.23
N ILE A 85 1.57 7.64 -4.27
CA ILE A 85 3.00 7.88 -4.52
C ILE A 85 3.69 6.60 -5.03
N LEU A 86 3.38 5.44 -4.45
CA LEU A 86 3.92 4.15 -4.91
C LEU A 86 3.46 3.82 -6.34
N VAL A 87 2.20 4.10 -6.68
CA VAL A 87 1.69 3.99 -8.06
C VAL A 87 2.46 4.91 -9.00
N TYR A 88 2.74 6.15 -8.62
CA TYR A 88 3.57 7.05 -9.42
C TYR A 88 4.93 6.42 -9.72
N PHE A 89 5.65 5.91 -8.72
CA PHE A 89 6.94 5.30 -8.92
C PHE A 89 6.85 4.02 -9.75
N LEU A 90 5.86 3.16 -9.52
CA LEU A 90 5.66 1.94 -10.28
C LEU A 90 5.45 2.24 -11.77
N VAL A 91 4.54 3.13 -12.09
CA VAL A 91 4.26 3.54 -13.48
C VAL A 91 5.48 4.20 -14.11
N PHE A 92 6.13 5.14 -13.40
CA PHE A 92 7.32 5.81 -13.90
C PHE A 92 8.46 4.83 -14.23
N LEU A 93 8.80 3.95 -13.27
CA LEU A 93 9.89 2.98 -13.44
C LEU A 93 9.56 1.92 -14.51
N THR A 94 8.30 1.61 -14.74
CA THR A 94 7.87 0.73 -15.82
C THR A 94 8.02 1.41 -17.18
N LEU A 95 7.50 2.64 -17.31
CA LEU A 95 7.44 3.33 -18.60
C LEU A 95 8.80 3.80 -19.11
N ILE A 96 9.75 4.14 -18.23
CA ILE A 96 11.10 4.48 -18.66
C ILE A 96 11.85 3.32 -19.34
N ARG A 97 11.37 2.07 -19.21
CA ARG A 97 11.90 0.87 -19.87
C ARG A 97 11.32 0.62 -21.25
N ILE A 98 10.31 1.39 -21.64
CA ILE A 98 9.63 1.29 -22.92
C ILE A 98 10.05 2.48 -23.78
N ASP A 99 10.87 2.25 -24.79
CA ASP A 99 11.50 3.32 -25.59
C ASP A 99 10.49 4.32 -26.15
N SER A 100 9.33 3.85 -26.62
CA SER A 100 8.27 4.71 -27.18
C SER A 100 7.55 5.60 -26.14
N LEU A 101 7.71 5.31 -24.85
CA LEU A 101 7.00 5.99 -23.74
C LEU A 101 7.94 6.75 -22.80
N LYS A 102 9.25 6.53 -22.89
CA LYS A 102 10.27 7.04 -21.98
C LYS A 102 10.16 8.56 -21.77
N ASP A 103 10.03 9.33 -22.84
CA ASP A 103 9.96 10.80 -22.77
C ASP A 103 8.66 11.31 -22.13
N ARG A 104 7.61 10.49 -22.15
CA ARG A 104 6.30 10.79 -21.59
C ARG A 104 6.09 10.14 -20.20
N ALA A 105 6.99 9.27 -19.77
CA ALA A 105 6.85 8.43 -18.57
C ALA A 105 6.46 9.24 -17.33
N LYS A 106 7.14 10.35 -17.06
CA LYS A 106 6.87 11.22 -15.92
C LYS A 106 5.46 11.80 -15.95
N ARG A 107 5.00 12.29 -17.12
CA ARG A 107 3.66 12.88 -17.25
C ARG A 107 2.59 11.83 -17.08
N ILE A 108 2.73 10.67 -17.73
CA ILE A 108 1.78 9.56 -17.61
C ILE A 108 1.73 9.08 -16.16
N ALA A 109 2.86 8.93 -15.48
CA ALA A 109 2.91 8.51 -14.07
C ALA A 109 2.18 9.50 -13.15
N VAL A 110 2.32 10.81 -13.35
CA VAL A 110 1.60 11.83 -12.58
C VAL A 110 0.09 11.70 -12.80
N TYR A 111 -0.36 11.65 -14.04
CA TYR A 111 -1.81 11.54 -14.32
C TYR A 111 -2.40 10.23 -13.80
N THR A 112 -1.71 9.11 -13.98
CA THR A 112 -2.18 7.80 -13.49
C THR A 112 -2.27 7.80 -11.96
N SER A 113 -1.28 8.34 -11.27
CA SER A 113 -1.28 8.38 -9.80
C SER A 113 -2.34 9.33 -9.24
N LEU A 114 -2.55 10.48 -9.87
CA LEU A 114 -3.65 11.40 -9.50
C LEU A 114 -5.01 10.74 -9.74
N LEU A 115 -5.21 10.12 -10.91
CA LEU A 115 -6.45 9.41 -11.21
C LEU A 115 -6.71 8.29 -10.19
N PHE A 116 -5.70 7.49 -9.84
CA PHE A 116 -5.79 6.48 -8.79
C PHE A 116 -6.20 7.11 -7.45
N ALA A 117 -5.51 8.19 -7.05
CA ALA A 117 -5.68 8.82 -5.74
C ALA A 117 -7.07 9.43 -5.53
N VAL A 118 -7.69 9.99 -6.58
CA VAL A 118 -8.99 10.67 -6.49
C VAL A 118 -10.15 9.86 -7.08
N HIS A 119 -9.90 8.64 -7.57
CA HIS A 119 -10.95 7.86 -8.23
C HIS A 119 -12.06 7.48 -7.24
N PRO A 120 -13.34 7.66 -7.58
CA PRO A 120 -14.46 7.39 -6.67
C PRO A 120 -14.51 5.95 -6.14
N ILE A 121 -13.97 4.97 -6.87
CA ILE A 121 -13.90 3.57 -6.43
C ILE A 121 -13.09 3.41 -5.14
N GLN A 122 -12.17 4.33 -4.85
CA GLN A 122 -11.34 4.29 -3.64
C GLN A 122 -12.08 4.78 -2.40
N THR A 123 -13.25 5.39 -2.55
CA THR A 123 -14.00 5.97 -1.44
C THR A 123 -14.21 4.96 -0.32
N GLN A 124 -14.69 3.76 -0.63
CA GLN A 124 -14.88 2.72 0.38
C GLN A 124 -13.57 2.34 1.09
N ALA A 125 -12.49 2.16 0.34
CA ALA A 125 -11.20 1.75 0.91
C ALA A 125 -10.57 2.83 1.81
N VAL A 126 -10.88 4.12 1.57
CA VAL A 126 -10.29 5.25 2.31
C VAL A 126 -11.17 5.70 3.47
N THR A 127 -12.49 5.84 3.24
CA THR A 127 -13.40 6.44 4.20
C THR A 127 -13.98 5.44 5.19
N TYR A 128 -14.10 4.17 4.84
CA TYR A 128 -14.53 3.12 5.74
C TYR A 128 -13.32 2.65 6.57
N ILE A 129 -13.34 2.90 7.88
CA ILE A 129 -12.16 2.82 8.75
C ILE A 129 -11.53 1.43 8.72
N VAL A 130 -12.33 0.36 8.86
CA VAL A 130 -11.83 -1.02 8.87
C VAL A 130 -11.17 -1.43 7.56
N GLN A 131 -11.50 -0.79 6.45
CA GLN A 131 -10.87 -1.06 5.15
C GLN A 131 -9.41 -0.56 5.06
N ARG A 132 -8.86 -0.07 6.18
CA ARG A 132 -7.40 0.06 6.35
C ARG A 132 -6.67 -1.23 5.95
N MET A 133 -7.30 -2.37 6.15
CA MET A 133 -6.79 -3.68 5.75
C MET A 133 -6.45 -3.71 4.24
N GLU A 134 -7.35 -3.18 3.39
CA GLU A 134 -7.17 -3.12 1.93
C GLU A 134 -6.02 -2.21 1.53
N ILE A 135 -6.03 -0.98 2.07
CA ILE A 135 -5.03 0.01 1.68
C ILE A 135 -3.63 -0.34 2.20
N LEU A 136 -3.52 -1.04 3.34
CA LEU A 136 -2.26 -1.59 3.84
C LEU A 136 -1.77 -2.75 2.98
N ALA A 137 -2.64 -3.72 2.65
CA ALA A 137 -2.28 -4.81 1.76
C ALA A 137 -1.80 -4.27 0.39
N SER A 138 -2.53 -3.30 -0.17
CA SER A 138 -2.15 -2.62 -1.42
C SER A 138 -0.79 -1.92 -1.30
N MET A 139 -0.53 -1.24 -0.17
CA MET A 139 0.75 -0.57 0.09
C MET A 139 1.92 -1.56 0.07
N PHE A 140 1.76 -2.69 0.74
CA PHE A 140 2.79 -3.71 0.76
C PHE A 140 2.96 -4.40 -0.60
N MET A 141 1.87 -4.66 -1.34
CA MET A 141 1.97 -5.21 -2.69
C MET A 141 2.70 -4.27 -3.66
N LEU A 142 2.36 -2.98 -3.67
CA LEU A 142 3.05 -1.96 -4.48
C LEU A 142 4.52 -1.83 -4.08
N THR A 143 4.81 -1.83 -2.77
CA THR A 143 6.18 -1.81 -2.25
C THR A 143 6.95 -3.04 -2.71
N GLY A 144 6.38 -4.24 -2.64
CA GLY A 144 6.99 -5.48 -3.13
C GLY A 144 7.36 -5.40 -4.61
N LEU A 145 6.48 -4.88 -5.46
CA LEU A 145 6.78 -4.68 -6.89
C LEU A 145 7.92 -3.67 -7.12
N LEU A 146 7.95 -2.57 -6.37
CA LEU A 146 9.04 -1.59 -6.49
C LEU A 146 10.38 -2.16 -6.02
N LEU A 147 10.38 -2.96 -4.96
CA LEU A 147 11.56 -3.66 -4.46
C LEU A 147 12.06 -4.70 -5.47
N LEU A 148 11.16 -5.45 -6.13
CA LEU A 148 11.49 -6.35 -7.23
C LEU A 148 12.24 -5.60 -8.34
N ILE A 149 11.68 -4.47 -8.80
CA ILE A 149 12.28 -3.65 -9.85
C ILE A 149 13.70 -3.21 -9.45
N LYS A 150 13.86 -2.75 -8.22
CA LYS A 150 15.17 -2.32 -7.69
C LYS A 150 16.14 -3.48 -7.50
N GLY A 151 15.64 -4.64 -7.11
CA GLY A 151 16.43 -5.87 -7.00
C GLY A 151 16.98 -6.31 -8.36
N ALA A 152 16.16 -6.26 -9.41
CA ALA A 152 16.59 -6.58 -10.77
C ALA A 152 17.66 -5.61 -11.32
N GLU A 153 17.63 -4.33 -10.90
CA GLU A 153 18.62 -3.31 -11.27
C GLU A 153 19.92 -3.39 -10.45
N ALA A 154 19.90 -4.10 -9.33
CA ALA A 154 21.05 -4.10 -8.40
C ALA A 154 22.26 -4.83 -9.01
N SER A 155 23.39 -4.13 -9.10
CA SER A 155 24.65 -4.69 -9.61
C SER A 155 25.36 -5.58 -8.61
N LYS A 156 25.21 -5.28 -7.31
CA LYS A 156 25.89 -6.02 -6.23
C LYS A 156 24.99 -7.14 -5.71
N ILE A 157 25.52 -8.34 -5.61
CA ILE A 157 24.77 -9.54 -5.17
C ILE A 157 24.12 -9.36 -3.80
N TYR A 158 24.84 -8.77 -2.83
CA TYR A 158 24.29 -8.57 -1.50
C TYR A 158 23.10 -7.60 -1.49
N ALA A 159 23.14 -6.54 -2.33
CA ALA A 159 22.02 -5.60 -2.47
C ALA A 159 20.81 -6.29 -3.11
N ARG A 160 21.03 -7.14 -4.11
CA ARG A 160 19.99 -7.94 -4.75
C ARG A 160 19.31 -8.88 -3.76
N VAL A 161 20.11 -9.64 -2.99
CA VAL A 161 19.59 -10.57 -1.97
C VAL A 161 18.80 -9.82 -0.90
N LEU A 162 19.29 -8.65 -0.43
CA LEU A 162 18.57 -7.82 0.55
C LEU A 162 17.22 -7.34 0.00
N LEU A 163 17.20 -6.86 -1.25
CA LEU A 163 15.98 -6.34 -1.89
C LEU A 163 14.95 -7.44 -2.12
N TYR A 164 15.37 -8.64 -2.56
CA TYR A 164 14.45 -9.78 -2.71
C TYR A 164 13.98 -10.32 -1.36
N GLY A 165 14.82 -10.30 -0.33
CA GLY A 165 14.39 -10.57 1.05
C GLY A 165 13.32 -9.58 1.50
N ALA A 166 13.48 -8.28 1.17
CA ALA A 166 12.48 -7.25 1.46
C ALA A 166 11.17 -7.44 0.67
N VAL A 167 11.21 -8.01 -0.56
CA VAL A 167 9.99 -8.42 -1.30
C VAL A 167 9.23 -9.48 -0.52
N ALA A 168 9.93 -10.51 0.00
CA ALA A 168 9.30 -11.56 0.80
C ALA A 168 8.69 -11.02 2.09
N VAL A 169 9.39 -10.12 2.79
CA VAL A 169 8.85 -9.43 3.97
C VAL A 169 7.61 -8.61 3.61
N SER A 170 7.67 -7.86 2.50
CA SER A 170 6.53 -7.06 2.02
C SER A 170 5.31 -7.94 1.70
N TYR A 171 5.53 -9.10 1.08
CA TYR A 171 4.48 -10.09 0.83
C TYR A 171 3.83 -10.57 2.13
N LEU A 172 4.64 -10.96 3.13
CA LEU A 172 4.13 -11.42 4.43
C LEU A 172 3.33 -10.34 5.16
N LEU A 173 3.83 -9.09 5.18
CA LEU A 173 3.10 -7.97 5.78
C LEU A 173 1.79 -7.68 5.06
N GLY A 174 1.79 -7.78 3.73
CA GLY A 174 0.58 -7.66 2.92
C GLY A 174 -0.44 -8.75 3.24
N PHE A 175 0.01 -10.00 3.31
CA PHE A 175 -0.83 -11.15 3.64
C PHE A 175 -1.40 -11.06 5.06
N CYS A 176 -0.59 -10.64 6.04
CA CYS A 176 -1.04 -10.37 7.41
C CYS A 176 -1.93 -9.10 7.52
N SER A 177 -2.06 -8.32 6.45
CA SER A 177 -3.00 -7.20 6.36
C SER A 177 -4.33 -7.63 5.76
N LYS A 178 -4.30 -8.29 4.60
CA LYS A 178 -5.49 -8.88 3.97
C LYS A 178 -5.11 -10.02 3.01
N GLU A 179 -5.97 -11.03 2.95
CA GLU A 179 -5.77 -12.26 2.18
C GLU A 179 -5.57 -12.02 0.67
N MET A 180 -6.07 -10.90 0.12
CA MET A 180 -5.88 -10.54 -1.28
C MET A 180 -4.40 -10.46 -1.69
N ALA A 181 -3.50 -10.18 -0.75
CA ALA A 181 -2.06 -10.13 -1.04
C ALA A 181 -1.47 -11.48 -1.48
N ILE A 182 -2.18 -12.60 -1.31
CA ILE A 182 -1.79 -13.92 -1.83
C ILE A 182 -1.56 -13.90 -3.36
N THR A 183 -2.15 -12.93 -4.06
CA THR A 183 -1.98 -12.75 -5.50
C THR A 183 -0.62 -12.14 -5.89
N LEU A 184 0.12 -11.56 -4.94
CA LEU A 184 1.37 -10.85 -5.24
C LEU A 184 2.42 -11.71 -5.96
N PRO A 185 2.67 -13.00 -5.62
CA PRO A 185 3.62 -13.82 -6.37
C PRO A 185 3.27 -13.96 -7.86
N ALA A 186 1.99 -14.13 -8.18
CA ALA A 186 1.53 -14.19 -9.56
C ALA A 186 1.73 -12.84 -10.28
N ILE A 187 1.46 -11.73 -9.61
CA ILE A 187 1.69 -10.37 -10.14
C ILE A 187 3.18 -10.11 -10.36
N ILE A 188 4.05 -10.53 -9.43
CA ILE A 188 5.51 -10.46 -9.54
C ILE A 188 5.98 -11.23 -10.78
N PHE A 189 5.52 -12.48 -10.94
CA PHE A 189 5.87 -13.30 -12.11
C PHE A 189 5.45 -12.63 -13.42
N LEU A 190 4.21 -12.13 -13.50
CA LEU A 190 3.70 -11.44 -14.68
C LEU A 190 4.48 -10.16 -14.97
N TYR A 191 4.79 -9.38 -13.93
CA TYR A 191 5.56 -8.15 -14.08
C TYR A 191 6.98 -8.43 -14.58
N ASP A 192 7.66 -9.41 -13.99
CA ASP A 192 8.99 -9.82 -14.41
C ASP A 192 8.97 -10.30 -15.87
N TYR A 193 8.08 -11.22 -16.22
CA TYR A 193 7.95 -11.73 -17.57
C TYR A 193 7.70 -10.62 -18.59
N CYS A 194 6.75 -9.71 -18.33
CA CYS A 194 6.35 -8.69 -19.29
C CYS A 194 7.37 -7.55 -19.41
N PHE A 195 7.92 -7.08 -18.29
CA PHE A 195 8.67 -5.81 -18.25
C PHE A 195 10.16 -5.96 -17.95
N LEU A 196 10.59 -6.95 -17.17
CA LEU A 196 12.00 -7.17 -16.87
C LEU A 196 12.64 -8.15 -17.85
N ALA A 197 12.05 -9.32 -18.02
CA ALA A 197 12.51 -10.35 -18.95
C ALA A 197 12.10 -10.11 -20.42
N LYS A 198 11.19 -9.13 -20.67
CA LYS A 198 10.71 -8.74 -22.02
C LYS A 198 10.17 -9.94 -22.84
N GLY A 199 9.43 -10.83 -22.18
CA GLY A 199 8.84 -12.03 -22.79
C GLY A 199 9.80 -13.23 -22.94
N ASP A 200 11.04 -13.14 -22.46
CA ASP A 200 12.00 -14.22 -22.49
C ASP A 200 12.00 -15.01 -21.17
N MET A 201 11.38 -16.20 -21.17
CA MET A 201 11.29 -17.07 -19.99
C MET A 201 12.67 -17.44 -19.38
N LYS A 202 13.74 -17.41 -20.17
CA LYS A 202 15.10 -17.72 -19.67
C LYS A 202 15.72 -16.58 -18.87
N LYS A 203 15.15 -15.40 -18.92
CA LYS A 203 15.62 -14.18 -18.22
C LYS A 203 14.79 -13.82 -16.99
N ILE A 204 13.80 -14.62 -16.64
CA ILE A 204 13.01 -14.39 -15.43
C ILE A 204 13.93 -14.42 -14.22
N THR A 205 13.80 -13.41 -13.36
CA THR A 205 14.65 -13.18 -12.19
C THR A 205 13.92 -13.40 -10.85
N ALA A 206 12.59 -13.53 -10.88
CA ALA A 206 11.72 -13.72 -9.72
C ALA A 206 11.47 -15.18 -9.38
#